data_4bc52c4bf297f8385bb38a6919ae6a30
#
_entry.id   4bc52c4bf297f8385bb38a6919ae6a30
#
_cell.length_a   1.000
_cell.length_b   1.000
_cell.length_c   1.000
_cell.angle_alpha   90.00
_cell.angle_beta   90.00
_cell.angle_gamma   90.00
#
_symmetry.space_group_name_H-M   'P 1'
#
loop_
_entity.id
_entity.type
_entity.pdbx_description
1 polymer ?
#
loop_
_entity_poly.entity_id
_entity_poly.type
_entity_poly.pdbx_seq_one_letter_code
_entity_poly.pdbx_strand_id
1 'polypeptide(L)'
;MVEEKKKRSRGVFLLPNLITTSALFSGFYAIVSSINGDFIIASLAILIAMVLDGLDGRIARLTNTQTVFGENYDSLSDMICFGLAPAIMLYTWANTNLILNLDSSKVVLICCFIYVASAAIRLARFNSKIQTQDKKYFIGLASPASSAVIITYIWIVETMVNEYEHYIWIGLFILPILSFFMISNITYYSFKDFDIRHKVPHITLFVIALI
;
A
#
# COMPACT_ATOMS: atom_id res chain seq x y z
N MET A 1 -26.93 38.75 6.05
CA MET A 1 -25.59 38.71 5.49
C MET A 1 -25.41 37.34 4.85
N VAL A 2 -25.44 37.30 3.53
CA VAL A 2 -25.26 36.08 2.74
C VAL A 2 -23.74 35.92 2.61
N GLU A 3 -23.18 34.91 3.26
CA GLU A 3 -21.74 34.56 3.06
C GLU A 3 -21.52 34.14 1.60
N GLU A 4 -20.83 34.96 0.85
CA GLU A 4 -20.33 34.61 -0.48
C GLU A 4 -19.39 33.40 -0.36
N LYS A 5 -19.88 32.22 -0.73
CA LYS A 5 -19.04 31.02 -0.95
C LYS A 5 -18.02 31.34 -2.04
N LYS A 6 -16.81 31.71 -1.62
CA LYS A 6 -15.65 31.96 -2.49
C LYS A 6 -15.52 30.78 -3.46
N LYS A 7 -15.82 31.01 -4.74
CA LYS A 7 -15.71 30.02 -5.82
C LYS A 7 -14.25 29.57 -5.92
N ARG A 8 -13.92 28.42 -5.34
CA ARG A 8 -12.56 27.83 -5.40
C ARG A 8 -12.23 27.53 -6.86
N SER A 9 -11.01 27.82 -7.30
CA SER A 9 -10.57 27.56 -8.66
C SER A 9 -10.62 26.04 -8.92
N ARG A 10 -11.14 25.61 -10.06
CA ARG A 10 -11.24 24.20 -10.48
C ARG A 10 -9.91 23.46 -10.44
N GLY A 11 -8.76 24.17 -10.55
CA GLY A 11 -7.42 23.60 -10.51
C GLY A 11 -7.01 23.00 -9.16
N VAL A 12 -7.57 23.48 -8.04
CA VAL A 12 -7.20 22.97 -6.68
C VAL A 12 -7.73 21.55 -6.47
N PHE A 13 -8.85 21.17 -7.11
CA PHE A 13 -9.39 19.81 -7.04
C PHE A 13 -8.59 18.79 -7.86
N LEU A 14 -7.77 19.24 -8.83
CA LEU A 14 -6.96 18.37 -9.67
C LEU A 14 -5.67 17.92 -8.96
N LEU A 15 -5.16 18.71 -8.02
CA LEU A 15 -3.87 18.45 -7.37
C LEU A 15 -3.80 17.12 -6.63
N PRO A 16 -4.77 16.75 -5.75
CA PRO A 16 -4.74 15.45 -5.11
C PRO A 16 -4.79 14.30 -6.14
N ASN A 17 -5.69 14.37 -7.10
CA ASN A 17 -5.84 13.33 -8.11
C ASN A 17 -4.58 13.17 -8.99
N LEU A 18 -3.82 14.24 -9.23
CA LEU A 18 -2.54 14.16 -9.94
C LEU A 18 -1.52 13.38 -9.12
N ILE A 19 -1.47 13.59 -7.80
CA ILE A 19 -0.56 12.88 -6.90
C ILE A 19 -0.96 11.40 -6.82
N THR A 20 -2.25 11.09 -6.68
CA THR A 20 -2.77 9.71 -6.76
C THR A 20 -2.41 9.05 -8.10
N THR A 21 -2.52 9.79 -9.22
CA THR A 21 -2.09 9.29 -10.53
C THR A 21 -0.59 9.01 -10.58
N SER A 22 0.22 9.83 -9.91
CA SER A 22 1.66 9.62 -9.82
C SER A 22 2.00 8.39 -8.95
N ALA A 23 1.24 8.17 -7.86
CA ALA A 23 1.34 6.95 -7.06
C ALA A 23 0.98 5.71 -7.89
N LEU A 24 -0.13 5.77 -8.62
CA LEU A 24 -0.56 4.70 -9.54
C LEU A 24 0.49 4.41 -10.62
N PHE A 25 1.11 5.44 -11.19
CA PHE A 25 2.20 5.26 -12.16
C PHE A 25 3.40 4.56 -11.53
N SER A 26 3.75 4.93 -10.29
CA SER A 26 4.84 4.28 -9.55
C SER A 26 4.54 2.81 -9.26
N GLY A 27 3.31 2.48 -8.87
CA GLY A 27 2.87 1.09 -8.70
C GLY A 27 2.88 0.29 -10.00
N PHE A 28 2.43 0.89 -11.11
CA PHE A 28 2.52 0.28 -12.43
C PHE A 28 3.97 0.04 -12.86
N TYR A 29 4.86 1.03 -12.63
CA TYR A 29 6.28 0.90 -12.91
C TYR A 29 6.93 -0.21 -12.09
N ALA A 30 6.52 -0.38 -10.82
CA ALA A 30 6.96 -1.50 -9.99
C ALA A 30 6.60 -2.86 -10.58
N ILE A 31 5.39 -3.00 -11.14
CA ILE A 31 4.96 -4.23 -11.83
C ILE A 31 5.86 -4.50 -13.03
N VAL A 32 6.11 -3.50 -13.86
CA VAL A 32 6.98 -3.64 -15.06
C VAL A 32 8.41 -4.01 -14.65
N SER A 33 8.96 -3.34 -13.64
CA SER A 33 10.30 -3.66 -13.11
C SER A 33 10.37 -5.09 -12.54
N SER A 34 9.31 -5.53 -11.85
CA SER A 34 9.23 -6.91 -11.34
C SER A 34 9.24 -7.95 -12.46
N ILE A 35 8.53 -7.70 -13.57
CA ILE A 35 8.51 -8.58 -14.73
C ILE A 35 9.90 -8.64 -15.40
N ASN A 36 10.64 -7.55 -15.37
CA ASN A 36 12.01 -7.49 -15.91
C ASN A 36 13.06 -8.11 -14.95
N GLY A 37 12.69 -8.50 -13.74
CA GLY A 37 13.61 -9.05 -12.74
C GLY A 37 14.32 -7.99 -11.89
N ASP A 38 13.97 -6.71 -12.02
CA ASP A 38 14.57 -5.60 -11.28
C ASP A 38 13.88 -5.39 -9.93
N PHE A 39 13.99 -6.37 -9.02
CA PHE A 39 13.23 -6.41 -7.76
C PHE A 39 13.56 -5.26 -6.80
N ILE A 40 14.80 -4.78 -6.79
CA ILE A 40 15.21 -3.63 -5.97
C ILE A 40 14.52 -2.36 -6.48
N ILE A 41 14.49 -2.15 -7.80
CA ILE A 41 13.81 -1.00 -8.41
C ILE A 41 12.30 -1.08 -8.19
N ALA A 42 11.73 -2.28 -8.31
CA ALA A 42 10.31 -2.52 -8.02
C ALA A 42 9.96 -2.17 -6.57
N SER A 43 10.80 -2.58 -5.60
CA SER A 43 10.62 -2.24 -4.19
C SER A 43 10.66 -0.73 -3.95
N LEU A 44 11.63 -0.04 -4.54
CA LEU A 44 11.75 1.43 -4.47
C LEU A 44 10.52 2.11 -5.06
N ALA A 45 10.02 1.63 -6.19
CA ALA A 45 8.84 2.19 -6.83
C ALA A 45 7.58 2.03 -5.94
N ILE A 46 7.40 0.88 -5.26
CA ILE A 46 6.29 0.70 -4.30
C ILE A 46 6.46 1.64 -3.09
N LEU A 47 7.68 1.84 -2.58
CA LEU A 47 7.93 2.81 -1.51
C LEU A 47 7.59 4.24 -1.93
N ILE A 48 7.94 4.64 -3.15
CA ILE A 48 7.56 5.94 -3.70
C ILE A 48 6.03 6.05 -3.80
N ALA A 49 5.35 5.00 -4.25
CA ALA A 49 3.89 4.97 -4.27
C ALA A 49 3.28 5.18 -2.88
N MET A 50 3.84 4.56 -1.82
CA MET A 50 3.39 4.76 -0.42
C MET A 50 3.53 6.21 0.05
N VAL A 51 4.65 6.87 -0.31
CA VAL A 51 4.87 8.28 0.04
C VAL A 51 3.87 9.17 -0.67
N LEU A 52 3.65 8.96 -1.97
CA LEU A 52 2.71 9.74 -2.78
C LEU A 52 1.26 9.57 -2.29
N ASP A 53 0.84 8.35 -1.99
CA ASP A 53 -0.46 8.01 -1.40
C ASP A 53 -0.68 8.73 -0.06
N GLY A 54 0.31 8.69 0.83
CA GLY A 54 0.23 9.44 2.09
C GLY A 54 0.16 10.96 1.91
N LEU A 55 0.72 11.50 0.81
CA LEU A 55 0.70 12.92 0.49
C LEU A 55 -0.64 13.37 -0.10
N ASP A 56 -1.25 12.62 -1.02
CA ASP A 56 -2.50 13.05 -1.67
C ASP A 56 -3.66 13.15 -0.68
N GLY A 57 -3.80 12.19 0.23
CA GLY A 57 -4.79 12.24 1.29
C GLY A 57 -4.56 13.40 2.28
N ARG A 58 -3.30 13.77 2.56
CA ARG A 58 -2.98 14.95 3.38
C ARG A 58 -3.32 16.24 2.65
N ILE A 59 -2.93 16.35 1.38
CA ILE A 59 -3.19 17.54 0.55
C ILE A 59 -4.70 17.73 0.35
N ALA A 60 -5.46 16.65 0.07
CA ALA A 60 -6.92 16.73 -0.07
C ALA A 60 -7.59 17.27 1.21
N ARG A 61 -7.10 16.86 2.39
CA ARG A 61 -7.59 17.36 3.68
C ARG A 61 -7.22 18.82 3.91
N LEU A 62 -5.97 19.21 3.69
CA LEU A 62 -5.48 20.59 3.89
C LEU A 62 -6.16 21.59 2.95
N THR A 63 -6.43 21.17 1.72
CA THR A 63 -7.10 22.02 0.71
C THR A 63 -8.61 21.95 0.78
N ASN A 64 -9.19 21.07 1.63
CA ASN A 64 -10.63 20.77 1.68
C ASN A 64 -11.20 20.46 0.29
N THR A 65 -10.49 19.62 -0.47
CA THR A 65 -10.88 19.18 -1.83
C THR A 65 -11.26 17.71 -1.88
N GLN A 66 -11.60 17.12 -0.74
CA GLN A 66 -12.08 15.74 -0.67
C GLN A 66 -13.35 15.57 -1.50
N THR A 67 -13.38 14.55 -2.35
CA THR A 67 -14.52 14.19 -3.19
C THR A 67 -14.73 12.70 -3.18
N VAL A 68 -15.97 12.24 -3.34
CA VAL A 68 -16.29 10.80 -3.47
C VAL A 68 -15.52 10.16 -4.64
N PHE A 69 -15.34 10.91 -5.73
CA PHE A 69 -14.53 10.45 -6.86
C PHE A 69 -13.07 10.23 -6.44
N GLY A 70 -12.47 11.21 -5.73
CA GLY A 70 -11.08 11.10 -5.26
C GLY A 70 -10.87 9.90 -4.33
N GLU A 71 -11.78 9.68 -3.39
CA GLU A 71 -11.72 8.54 -2.46
C GLU A 71 -11.81 7.17 -3.17
N ASN A 72 -12.67 7.06 -4.19
CA ASN A 72 -12.76 5.85 -5.00
C ASN A 72 -11.53 5.66 -5.90
N TYR A 73 -11.01 6.75 -6.49
CA TYR A 73 -9.84 6.70 -7.34
C TYR A 73 -8.58 6.31 -6.55
N ASP A 74 -8.43 6.85 -5.34
CA ASP A 74 -7.40 6.51 -4.36
C ASP A 74 -7.43 5.00 -4.04
N SER A 75 -8.61 4.46 -3.70
CA SER A 75 -8.77 3.04 -3.44
C SER A 75 -8.42 2.13 -4.62
N LEU A 76 -8.67 2.56 -5.85
CA LEU A 76 -8.25 1.84 -7.06
C LEU A 76 -6.73 1.88 -7.25
N SER A 77 -6.11 3.03 -6.97
CA SER A 77 -4.66 3.20 -6.96
C SER A 77 -4.02 2.30 -5.91
N ASP A 78 -4.55 2.30 -4.67
CA ASP A 78 -4.11 1.44 -3.57
C ASP A 78 -4.14 -0.05 -3.93
N MET A 79 -5.22 -0.47 -4.60
CA MET A 79 -5.36 -1.86 -5.03
C MET A 79 -4.22 -2.28 -5.97
N ILE A 80 -3.80 -1.41 -6.86
CA ILE A 80 -2.69 -1.66 -7.78
C ILE A 80 -1.35 -1.57 -7.05
N CYS A 81 -1.11 -0.50 -6.29
CA CYS A 81 0.18 -0.23 -5.66
C CYS A 81 0.51 -1.19 -4.52
N PHE A 82 -0.49 -1.55 -3.70
CA PHE A 82 -0.28 -2.30 -2.45
C PHE A 82 -0.94 -3.67 -2.43
N GLY A 83 -1.85 -3.94 -3.36
CA GLY A 83 -2.43 -5.27 -3.57
C GLY A 83 -1.71 -6.02 -4.67
N LEU A 84 -1.73 -5.48 -5.88
CA LEU A 84 -1.28 -6.21 -7.08
C LEU A 84 0.25 -6.18 -7.25
N ALA A 85 0.88 -5.01 -7.13
CA ALA A 85 2.31 -4.85 -7.40
C ALA A 85 3.20 -5.73 -6.50
N PRO A 86 3.03 -5.77 -5.15
CA PRO A 86 3.84 -6.65 -4.30
C PRO A 86 3.55 -8.14 -4.53
N ALA A 87 2.31 -8.51 -4.90
CA ALA A 87 1.97 -9.88 -5.25
C ALA A 87 2.65 -10.34 -6.55
N ILE A 88 2.63 -9.51 -7.60
CA ILE A 88 3.33 -9.79 -8.85
C ILE A 88 4.84 -9.83 -8.63
N MET A 89 5.37 -8.91 -7.82
CA MET A 89 6.80 -8.89 -7.48
C MET A 89 7.22 -10.21 -6.83
N LEU A 90 6.49 -10.71 -5.84
CA LEU A 90 6.81 -12.00 -5.20
C LEU A 90 6.59 -13.18 -6.15
N TYR A 91 5.55 -13.13 -6.98
CA TYR A 91 5.29 -14.16 -7.97
C TYR A 91 6.43 -14.27 -9.00
N THR A 92 6.86 -13.15 -9.57
CA THR A 92 7.96 -13.12 -10.54
C THR A 92 9.29 -13.49 -9.88
N TRP A 93 9.53 -13.00 -8.66
CA TRP A 93 10.73 -13.32 -7.89
C TRP A 93 10.84 -14.82 -7.60
N ALA A 94 9.75 -15.45 -7.19
CA ALA A 94 9.71 -16.90 -6.98
C ALA A 94 9.95 -17.69 -8.27
N ASN A 95 9.31 -17.31 -9.38
CA ASN A 95 9.46 -18.00 -10.65
C ASN A 95 10.85 -17.82 -11.28
N THR A 96 11.52 -16.71 -11.04
CA THR A 96 12.86 -16.44 -11.57
C THR A 96 13.94 -17.23 -10.81
N ASN A 97 13.77 -17.37 -9.50
CA ASN A 97 14.82 -17.90 -8.61
C ASN A 97 14.59 -19.36 -8.18
N LEU A 98 13.42 -19.93 -8.45
CA LEU A 98 13.14 -21.36 -8.21
C LEU A 98 13.02 -22.09 -9.55
N ILE A 99 13.65 -23.27 -9.64
CA ILE A 99 13.30 -24.27 -10.66
C ILE A 99 11.97 -24.89 -10.26
N LEU A 100 10.87 -24.17 -10.54
CA LEU A 100 9.53 -24.59 -10.14
C LEU A 100 9.05 -25.73 -11.05
N ASN A 101 8.63 -26.85 -10.44
CA ASN A 101 7.76 -27.80 -11.10
C ASN A 101 6.37 -27.16 -11.28
N LEU A 102 5.59 -27.68 -12.22
CA LEU A 102 4.26 -27.15 -12.56
C LEU A 102 3.34 -26.98 -11.33
N ASP A 103 3.46 -27.88 -10.35
CA ASP A 103 2.63 -27.86 -9.14
C ASP A 103 3.09 -26.79 -8.14
N SER A 104 4.38 -26.56 -7.99
CA SER A 104 4.92 -25.48 -7.16
C SER A 104 4.54 -24.11 -7.68
N SER A 105 4.56 -23.90 -9.00
CA SER A 105 4.12 -22.65 -9.64
C SER A 105 2.64 -22.35 -9.38
N LYS A 106 1.77 -23.38 -9.32
CA LYS A 106 0.36 -23.20 -8.95
C LYS A 106 0.19 -22.74 -7.49
N VAL A 107 0.99 -23.29 -6.57
CA VAL A 107 0.96 -22.87 -5.16
C VAL A 107 1.36 -21.41 -5.03
N VAL A 108 2.44 -20.98 -5.70
CA VAL A 108 2.87 -19.57 -5.74
C VAL A 108 1.73 -18.67 -6.22
N LEU A 109 1.11 -19.03 -7.34
CA LEU A 109 -0.01 -18.29 -7.92
C LEU A 109 -1.18 -18.16 -6.94
N ILE A 110 -1.57 -19.26 -6.28
CA ILE A 110 -2.68 -19.26 -5.33
C ILE A 110 -2.37 -18.37 -4.11
N CYS A 111 -1.18 -18.47 -3.54
CA CYS A 111 -0.78 -17.62 -2.40
C CYS A 111 -0.81 -16.13 -2.79
N CYS A 112 -0.26 -15.76 -3.94
CA CYS A 112 -0.30 -14.39 -4.45
C CYS A 112 -1.74 -13.92 -4.70
N PHE A 113 -2.59 -14.77 -5.28
CA PHE A 113 -3.99 -14.44 -5.51
C PHE A 113 -4.77 -14.23 -4.21
N ILE A 114 -4.56 -15.07 -3.18
CA ILE A 114 -5.17 -14.90 -1.85
C ILE A 114 -4.81 -13.52 -1.27
N TYR A 115 -3.56 -13.08 -1.41
CA TYR A 115 -3.13 -11.77 -0.95
C TYR A 115 -3.85 -10.64 -1.71
N VAL A 116 -3.91 -10.70 -3.04
CA VAL A 116 -4.61 -9.72 -3.88
C VAL A 116 -6.09 -9.65 -3.52
N ALA A 117 -6.76 -10.81 -3.39
CA ALA A 117 -8.17 -10.88 -3.01
C ALA A 117 -8.41 -10.28 -1.61
N SER A 118 -7.50 -10.54 -0.67
CA SER A 118 -7.58 -9.99 0.70
C SER A 118 -7.44 -8.47 0.71
N ALA A 119 -6.54 -7.91 -0.10
CA ALA A 119 -6.40 -6.46 -0.27
C ALA A 119 -7.66 -5.85 -0.86
N ALA A 120 -8.26 -6.48 -1.89
CA ALA A 120 -9.50 -6.03 -2.51
C ALA A 120 -10.67 -6.03 -1.52
N ILE A 121 -10.86 -7.13 -0.78
CA ILE A 121 -11.92 -7.25 0.23
C ILE A 121 -11.75 -6.20 1.33
N ARG A 122 -10.51 -5.98 1.78
CA ARG A 122 -10.19 -4.96 2.78
C ARG A 122 -10.57 -3.57 2.30
N LEU A 123 -10.17 -3.18 1.09
CA LEU A 123 -10.46 -1.86 0.51
C LEU A 123 -11.98 -1.67 0.31
N ALA A 124 -12.68 -2.68 -0.21
CA ALA A 124 -14.13 -2.66 -0.35
C ALA A 124 -14.82 -2.49 1.00
N ARG A 125 -14.37 -3.21 2.04
CA ARG A 125 -14.89 -3.10 3.41
C ARG A 125 -14.62 -1.71 4.01
N PHE A 126 -13.45 -1.14 3.78
CA PHE A 126 -13.10 0.21 4.24
C PHE A 126 -14.05 1.22 3.60
N ASN A 127 -14.22 1.19 2.28
CA ASN A 127 -15.08 2.12 1.55
C ASN A 127 -16.56 2.01 1.98
N SER A 128 -17.04 0.80 2.27
CA SER A 128 -18.43 0.60 2.72
C SER A 128 -18.69 1.16 4.14
N LYS A 129 -17.66 1.33 4.96
CA LYS A 129 -17.78 1.74 6.36
C LYS A 129 -17.41 3.20 6.63
N ILE A 130 -16.93 3.96 5.64
CA ILE A 130 -16.49 5.36 5.80
C ILE A 130 -17.53 6.23 6.50
N GLN A 131 -18.83 5.97 6.33
CA GLN A 131 -19.92 6.77 6.88
C GLN A 131 -20.32 6.40 8.33
N THR A 132 -19.92 5.24 8.85
CA THR A 132 -20.44 4.68 10.12
C THR A 132 -19.37 4.39 11.16
N GLN A 133 -18.09 4.47 10.84
CA GLN A 133 -17.00 4.06 11.72
C GLN A 133 -16.44 5.20 12.57
N ASP A 134 -16.17 4.89 13.85
CA ASP A 134 -15.44 5.76 14.77
C ASP A 134 -14.01 5.95 14.24
N LYS A 135 -13.58 7.19 14.02
CA LYS A 135 -12.30 7.55 13.34
C LYS A 135 -11.04 7.14 14.13
N LYS A 136 -11.22 6.64 15.36
CA LYS A 136 -10.12 6.29 16.27
C LYS A 136 -9.48 4.92 16.04
N TYR A 137 -10.17 4.00 15.36
CA TYR A 137 -9.69 2.64 15.19
C TYR A 137 -9.76 2.19 13.73
N PHE A 138 -8.69 1.58 13.25
CA PHE A 138 -8.68 0.85 11.97
C PHE A 138 -8.95 -0.63 12.23
N ILE A 139 -9.79 -1.25 11.40
CA ILE A 139 -10.07 -2.68 11.45
C ILE A 139 -9.24 -3.37 10.37
N GLY A 140 -8.40 -4.31 10.77
CA GLY A 140 -7.49 -5.05 9.91
C GLY A 140 -6.20 -4.31 9.57
N LEU A 141 -5.18 -5.06 9.17
CA LEU A 141 -3.88 -4.52 8.79
C LEU A 141 -4.00 -3.64 7.52
N ALA A 142 -3.33 -2.49 7.51
CA ALA A 142 -3.31 -1.60 6.35
C ALA A 142 -2.62 -2.25 5.15
N SER A 143 -3.18 -2.09 3.91
CA SER A 143 -2.55 -2.63 2.69
C SER A 143 -1.17 -2.06 2.41
N PRO A 144 -0.86 -0.76 2.64
CA PRO A 144 0.51 -0.27 2.55
C PRO A 144 1.46 -0.96 3.54
N ALA A 145 1.02 -1.20 4.78
CA ALA A 145 1.85 -1.89 5.77
C ALA A 145 2.15 -3.35 5.39
N SER A 146 1.15 -4.08 4.89
CA SER A 146 1.33 -5.42 4.33
C SER A 146 2.32 -5.43 3.17
N SER A 147 2.16 -4.49 2.25
CA SER A 147 3.04 -4.31 1.11
C SER A 147 4.48 -4.02 1.55
N ALA A 148 4.67 -3.14 2.55
CA ALA A 148 5.97 -2.81 3.12
C ALA A 148 6.72 -4.05 3.63
N VAL A 149 6.03 -4.98 4.28
CA VAL A 149 6.63 -6.24 4.75
C VAL A 149 7.15 -7.07 3.57
N ILE A 150 6.36 -7.22 2.51
CA ILE A 150 6.74 -8.02 1.33
C ILE A 150 7.94 -7.42 0.62
N ILE A 151 7.89 -6.12 0.31
CA ILE A 151 8.96 -5.46 -0.45
C ILE A 151 10.27 -5.40 0.35
N THR A 152 10.20 -5.14 1.66
CA THR A 152 11.37 -5.13 2.54
C THR A 152 11.97 -6.52 2.65
N TYR A 153 11.13 -7.54 2.76
CA TYR A 153 11.58 -8.93 2.78
C TYR A 153 12.36 -9.29 1.51
N ILE A 154 11.78 -9.04 0.33
CA ILE A 154 12.44 -9.33 -0.95
C ILE A 154 13.73 -8.52 -1.09
N TRP A 155 13.70 -7.22 -0.72
CA TRP A 155 14.90 -6.37 -0.78
C TRP A 155 16.04 -6.91 0.08
N ILE A 156 15.76 -7.30 1.33
CA ILE A 156 16.79 -7.86 2.23
C ILE A 156 17.37 -9.14 1.64
N VAL A 157 16.51 -10.03 1.15
CA VAL A 157 16.98 -11.30 0.58
C VAL A 157 17.80 -11.07 -0.68
N GLU A 158 17.38 -10.20 -1.60
CA GLU A 158 18.12 -9.84 -2.82
C GLU A 158 19.50 -9.21 -2.52
N THR A 159 19.64 -8.49 -1.42
CA THR A 159 20.89 -7.81 -1.09
C THR A 159 21.83 -8.60 -0.20
N MET A 160 21.31 -9.52 0.61
CA MET A 160 22.08 -10.19 1.68
C MET A 160 22.31 -11.68 1.43
N VAL A 161 21.58 -12.30 0.48
CA VAL A 161 21.55 -13.76 0.34
C VAL A 161 21.96 -14.17 -1.07
N ASN A 162 22.75 -15.26 -1.18
CA ASN A 162 23.17 -15.83 -2.46
C ASN A 162 22.34 -17.07 -2.88
N GLU A 163 21.66 -17.71 -1.93
CA GLU A 163 20.81 -18.89 -2.18
C GLU A 163 19.36 -18.57 -1.80
N TYR A 164 18.47 -18.49 -2.79
CA TYR A 164 17.11 -17.98 -2.61
C TYR A 164 16.07 -19.02 -2.22
N GLU A 165 16.30 -20.30 -2.42
CA GLU A 165 15.27 -21.35 -2.39
C GLU A 165 14.49 -21.37 -1.06
N HIS A 166 15.16 -21.45 0.07
CA HIS A 166 14.52 -21.49 1.39
C HIS A 166 13.77 -20.20 1.71
N TYR A 167 14.33 -19.05 1.31
CA TYR A 167 13.75 -17.74 1.56
C TYR A 167 12.47 -17.51 0.73
N ILE A 168 12.38 -18.08 -0.48
CA ILE A 168 11.18 -17.97 -1.29
C ILE A 168 10.00 -18.67 -0.59
N TRP A 169 10.21 -19.86 -0.04
CA TRP A 169 9.16 -20.55 0.74
C TRP A 169 8.73 -19.76 1.98
N ILE A 170 9.68 -19.10 2.66
CA ILE A 170 9.36 -18.21 3.79
C ILE A 170 8.51 -17.03 3.31
N GLY A 171 8.89 -16.37 2.21
CA GLY A 171 8.11 -15.29 1.60
C GLY A 171 6.69 -15.71 1.23
N LEU A 172 6.54 -16.90 0.65
CA LEU A 172 5.23 -17.48 0.32
C LEU A 172 4.39 -17.79 1.57
N PHE A 173 5.00 -18.14 2.69
CA PHE A 173 4.30 -18.37 3.95
C PHE A 173 3.86 -17.06 4.62
N ILE A 174 4.59 -15.97 4.42
CA ILE A 174 4.23 -14.64 4.91
C ILE A 174 2.94 -14.14 4.26
N LEU A 175 2.69 -14.41 2.97
CA LEU A 175 1.51 -13.91 2.25
C LEU A 175 0.16 -14.32 2.89
N PRO A 176 -0.13 -15.59 3.19
CA PRO A 176 -1.38 -15.98 3.84
C PRO A 176 -1.53 -15.35 5.23
N ILE A 177 -0.44 -15.18 5.96
CA ILE A 177 -0.45 -14.52 7.28
C ILE A 177 -0.86 -13.06 7.13
N LEU A 178 -0.24 -12.31 6.23
CA LEU A 178 -0.60 -10.92 5.95
C LEU A 178 -2.05 -10.81 5.45
N SER A 179 -2.47 -11.74 4.59
CA SER A 179 -3.84 -11.82 4.08
C SER A 179 -4.85 -12.01 5.21
N PHE A 180 -4.56 -12.90 6.14
CA PHE A 180 -5.40 -13.11 7.33
C PHE A 180 -5.50 -11.83 8.17
N PHE A 181 -4.38 -11.16 8.44
CA PHE A 181 -4.40 -9.91 9.22
C PHE A 181 -5.13 -8.78 8.51
N MET A 182 -5.08 -8.68 7.17
CA MET A 182 -5.83 -7.69 6.40
C MET A 182 -7.36 -7.86 6.53
N ILE A 183 -7.85 -9.12 6.50
CA ILE A 183 -9.28 -9.42 6.60
C ILE A 183 -9.76 -9.47 8.06
N SER A 184 -8.87 -9.70 9.02
CA SER A 184 -9.20 -9.86 10.42
C SER A 184 -9.97 -8.66 10.99
N ASN A 185 -10.72 -8.90 12.07
CA ASN A 185 -11.41 -7.85 12.81
C ASN A 185 -10.54 -7.24 13.93
N ILE A 186 -9.23 -7.47 13.90
CA ILE A 186 -8.30 -6.90 14.87
C ILE A 186 -8.30 -5.39 14.69
N THR A 187 -8.55 -4.69 15.79
CA THR A 187 -8.57 -3.22 15.81
C THR A 187 -7.17 -2.69 16.07
N TYR A 188 -6.66 -1.89 15.14
CA TYR A 188 -5.39 -1.19 15.29
C TYR A 188 -5.66 0.27 15.70
N TYR A 189 -4.87 0.77 16.65
CA TYR A 189 -4.99 2.16 17.10
C TYR A 189 -4.55 3.11 15.98
N SER A 190 -5.42 4.10 15.68
CA SER A 190 -5.10 5.14 14.68
C SER A 190 -4.25 6.22 15.34
N PHE A 191 -3.00 6.37 14.92
CA PHE A 191 -2.13 7.48 15.37
C PHE A 191 -2.56 8.87 14.81
N LYS A 192 -3.76 8.97 14.21
CA LYS A 192 -4.28 10.24 13.65
C LYS A 192 -4.56 11.33 14.70
N ASP A 193 -4.80 10.95 15.96
CA ASP A 193 -5.10 11.88 17.07
C ASP A 193 -3.84 12.33 17.83
N PHE A 194 -2.64 12.07 17.31
CA PHE A 194 -1.45 12.74 17.83
C PHE A 194 -1.53 14.23 17.47
N ASP A 195 -2.13 14.99 18.39
CA ASP A 195 -2.22 16.44 18.32
C ASP A 195 -0.82 17.02 18.42
N ILE A 196 -0.21 17.32 17.27
CA ILE A 196 1.18 17.84 17.11
C ILE A 196 1.33 19.23 17.78
N ARG A 197 0.28 19.75 18.40
CA ARG A 197 0.31 21.05 19.10
C ARG A 197 1.07 21.03 20.43
N HIS A 198 1.34 19.88 21.02
CA HIS A 198 2.20 19.77 22.20
C HIS A 198 3.59 19.21 21.82
N LYS A 199 4.54 20.15 21.61
CA LYS A 199 6.02 20.00 21.65
C LYS A 199 6.56 18.56 21.58
N VAL A 200 6.42 17.92 20.43
CA VAL A 200 7.17 16.68 20.15
C VAL A 200 8.52 17.08 19.55
N PRO A 201 9.66 16.67 20.11
CA PRO A 201 10.96 16.96 19.51
C PRO A 201 11.03 16.40 18.10
N HIS A 202 11.64 17.13 17.18
CA HIS A 202 11.70 16.80 15.74
C HIS A 202 12.23 15.40 15.44
N ILE A 203 13.00 14.81 16.36
CA ILE A 203 13.52 13.44 16.28
C ILE A 203 12.38 12.40 16.34
N THR A 204 11.35 12.61 17.15
CA THR A 204 10.20 11.69 17.26
C THR A 204 9.35 11.70 15.99
N LEU A 205 9.27 12.86 15.31
CA LEU A 205 8.62 13.00 14.00
C LEU A 205 9.35 12.19 12.91
N PHE A 206 10.68 12.14 12.97
CA PHE A 206 11.50 11.37 12.04
C PHE A 206 11.35 9.86 12.27
N VAL A 207 11.28 9.43 13.52
CA VAL A 207 11.08 8.00 13.87
C VAL A 207 9.68 7.52 13.50
N ILE A 208 8.63 8.36 13.67
CA ILE A 208 7.26 8.03 13.28
C ILE A 208 7.08 8.03 11.75
N ALA A 209 7.91 8.78 11.00
CA ALA A 209 7.90 8.76 9.54
C ALA A 209 8.66 7.55 8.96
N LEU A 210 9.45 6.84 9.78
CA LEU A 210 10.29 5.71 9.38
C LEU A 210 9.66 4.36 9.79
N ILE A 211 8.58 4.39 10.60
CA ILE A 211 7.72 3.26 10.98
C ILE A 211 6.37 3.40 10.25
#